data_6705d0ff9ff7245eae130da54d9751ac
#
_entry.id   6705d0ff9ff7245eae130da54d9751ac
#
_cell.length_a   1.000
_cell.length_b   1.000
_cell.length_c   1.000
_cell.angle_alpha   90.00
_cell.angle_beta   90.00
_cell.angle_gamma   90.00
#
_symmetry.space_group_name_H-M   'P 1'
#
loop_
_entity.id
_entity.type
_entity.pdbx_description
1 polymer ?
#
loop_
_entity_poly.entity_id
_entity_poly.type
_entity_poly.pdbx_seq_one_letter_code
_entity_poly.pdbx_strand_id
1 'polypeptide(L)'
;MKSAVCEMLDIEFPLLAFSHCRDVVAAVSRAGGMGVFGAVRYSPDQLGEELAWIDDQCGGKPYGVDLIVPNRFEGKGEKRDTVDLVRNLPQSHHEFISGVLQAHDIDGNALDEVENSRLNFARNLEETGAADMLDVAFSFPIRLIANALGTPPRVMIDQAKSRDVPVAALVGTSVHAVAQIAAGVDILVAVGGEAGGHCGDISTMVLIPEVVSVAGDTPV
;
A
#
# COMPACT_ATOMS: atom_id res chain seq x y z
N MET A 1 -11.14 8.60 21.94
CA MET A 1 -11.51 7.15 22.13
C MET A 1 -10.18 6.40 22.14
N LYS A 2 -9.82 5.74 23.23
CA LYS A 2 -8.58 4.97 23.31
C LYS A 2 -8.87 3.53 22.88
N SER A 3 -8.10 3.00 21.93
CA SER A 3 -8.14 1.62 21.46
C SER A 3 -6.71 1.07 21.40
N ALA A 4 -6.55 -0.26 21.29
CA ALA A 4 -5.24 -0.88 21.13
C ALA A 4 -4.46 -0.29 19.93
N VAL A 5 -5.15 0.01 18.82
CA VAL A 5 -4.55 0.66 17.66
C VAL A 5 -4.02 2.07 17.99
N CYS A 6 -4.74 2.86 18.79
CA CYS A 6 -4.28 4.18 19.19
C CYS A 6 -2.99 4.12 20.03
N GLU A 7 -2.89 3.14 20.92
CA GLU A 7 -1.69 2.96 21.75
C GLU A 7 -0.51 2.43 20.92
N MET A 8 -0.78 1.48 20.01
CA MET A 8 0.23 0.89 19.13
C MET A 8 0.84 1.91 18.16
N LEU A 9 0.01 2.80 17.60
CA LEU A 9 0.39 3.73 16.55
C LEU A 9 0.68 5.16 17.06
N ASP A 10 0.51 5.41 18.35
CA ASP A 10 0.64 6.73 18.96
C ASP A 10 -0.24 7.81 18.32
N ILE A 11 -1.54 7.48 18.14
CA ILE A 11 -2.57 8.36 17.56
C ILE A 11 -3.66 8.71 18.59
N GLU A 12 -4.31 9.86 18.39
CA GLU A 12 -5.30 10.36 19.34
C GLU A 12 -6.65 9.62 19.24
N PHE A 13 -6.99 9.18 18.01
CA PHE A 13 -8.19 8.39 17.73
C PHE A 13 -7.95 7.38 16.60
N PRO A 14 -8.70 6.27 16.57
CA PRO A 14 -8.43 5.15 15.67
C PRO A 14 -8.94 5.45 14.25
N LEU A 15 -8.33 6.42 13.59
CA LEU A 15 -8.60 6.77 12.20
C LEU A 15 -7.32 6.65 11.39
N LEU A 16 -7.32 5.72 10.43
CA LEU A 16 -6.28 5.60 9.43
C LEU A 16 -6.87 6.00 8.07
N ALA A 17 -6.17 6.86 7.33
CA ALA A 17 -6.61 7.30 6.01
C ALA A 17 -5.55 7.00 4.96
N PHE A 18 -5.85 6.09 4.06
CA PHE A 18 -5.03 5.79 2.90
C PHE A 18 -5.21 6.87 1.82
N SER A 19 -4.09 7.34 1.25
CA SER A 19 -4.11 8.28 0.11
C SER A 19 -2.82 8.20 -0.70
N HIS A 20 -2.92 8.41 -2.01
CA HIS A 20 -1.79 8.70 -2.89
C HIS A 20 -1.38 10.18 -2.88
N CYS A 21 -2.11 11.03 -2.16
CA CYS A 21 -1.83 12.46 -2.04
C CYS A 21 -1.15 12.74 -0.69
N ARG A 22 0.11 13.17 -0.73
CA ARG A 22 0.90 13.48 0.46
C ARG A 22 0.25 14.53 1.38
N ASP A 23 -0.46 15.51 0.79
CA ASP A 23 -1.15 16.56 1.56
C ASP A 23 -2.25 15.97 2.44
N VAL A 24 -3.00 14.98 1.93
CA VAL A 24 -4.03 14.26 2.69
C VAL A 24 -3.39 13.48 3.83
N VAL A 25 -2.29 12.75 3.55
CA VAL A 25 -1.53 12.00 4.55
C VAL A 25 -1.11 12.90 5.71
N ALA A 26 -0.43 14.01 5.40
CA ALA A 26 0.03 14.97 6.39
C ALA A 26 -1.14 15.63 7.16
N ALA A 27 -2.24 15.97 6.47
CA ALA A 27 -3.40 16.59 7.11
C ALA A 27 -4.07 15.65 8.13
N VAL A 28 -4.25 14.38 7.78
CA VAL A 28 -4.85 13.37 8.69
C VAL A 28 -3.95 13.12 9.89
N SER A 29 -2.64 12.99 9.69
CA SER A 29 -1.67 12.81 10.77
C SER A 29 -1.67 14.01 11.73
N ARG A 30 -1.64 15.24 11.22
CA ARG A 30 -1.74 16.45 12.05
C ARG A 30 -3.07 16.55 12.82
N ALA A 31 -4.15 16.01 12.26
CA ALA A 31 -5.47 16.01 12.90
C ALA A 31 -5.60 14.98 14.03
N GLY A 32 -4.61 14.13 14.28
CA GLY A 32 -4.60 13.15 15.37
C GLY A 32 -4.97 11.73 14.98
N GLY A 33 -5.24 11.48 13.70
CA GLY A 33 -5.29 10.14 13.11
C GLY A 33 -3.92 9.72 12.56
N MET A 34 -3.90 8.81 11.59
CA MET A 34 -2.71 8.45 10.83
C MET A 34 -2.99 8.45 9.33
N GLY A 35 -2.28 9.27 8.59
CA GLY A 35 -2.23 9.18 7.14
C GLY A 35 -1.34 8.01 6.71
N VAL A 36 -1.78 7.24 5.72
CA VAL A 36 -1.01 6.12 5.15
C VAL A 36 -0.80 6.40 3.66
N PHE A 37 0.46 6.55 3.26
CA PHE A 37 0.83 6.92 1.90
C PHE A 37 0.89 5.71 0.98
N GLY A 38 0.07 5.71 -0.07
CA GLY A 38 0.07 4.67 -1.09
C GLY A 38 1.20 4.87 -2.10
N ALA A 39 2.26 4.06 -2.00
CA ALA A 39 3.54 4.34 -2.65
C ALA A 39 3.84 3.46 -3.89
N VAL A 40 2.98 2.53 -4.25
CA VAL A 40 3.29 1.50 -5.25
C VAL A 40 3.63 2.02 -6.66
N ARG A 41 3.22 3.25 -7.00
CA ARG A 41 3.43 3.86 -8.34
C ARG A 41 4.69 4.72 -8.44
N TYR A 42 5.38 4.93 -7.34
CA TYR A 42 6.56 5.79 -7.29
C TYR A 42 7.83 4.97 -7.55
N SER A 43 8.84 5.62 -8.10
CA SER A 43 10.20 5.06 -8.05
C SER A 43 10.76 5.18 -6.63
N PRO A 44 11.82 4.44 -6.26
CA PRO A 44 12.48 4.62 -4.97
C PRO A 44 12.89 6.07 -4.68
N ASP A 45 13.45 6.78 -5.67
CA ASP A 45 13.85 8.19 -5.53
C ASP A 45 12.63 9.10 -5.28
N GLN A 46 11.58 8.94 -6.08
CA GLN A 46 10.33 9.67 -5.89
C GLN A 46 9.68 9.39 -4.54
N LEU A 47 9.69 8.12 -4.09
CA LEU A 47 9.21 7.77 -2.76
C LEU A 47 10.01 8.51 -1.67
N GLY A 48 11.32 8.59 -1.81
CA GLY A 48 12.18 9.34 -0.90
C GLY A 48 11.80 10.83 -0.82
N GLU A 49 11.53 11.47 -1.97
CA GLU A 49 11.08 12.87 -2.03
C GLU A 49 9.72 13.07 -1.35
N GLU A 50 8.76 12.18 -1.62
CA GLU A 50 7.42 12.24 -1.04
C GLU A 50 7.46 12.04 0.48
N LEU A 51 8.22 11.04 0.95
CA LEU A 51 8.33 10.77 2.39
C LEU A 51 9.08 11.87 3.15
N ALA A 52 10.12 12.47 2.55
CA ALA A 52 10.79 13.62 3.14
C ALA A 52 9.83 14.80 3.33
N TRP A 53 8.98 15.06 2.34
CA TRP A 53 7.96 16.09 2.45
C TRP A 53 6.89 15.76 3.49
N ILE A 54 6.40 14.51 3.52
CA ILE A 54 5.40 14.06 4.51
C ILE A 54 5.96 14.20 5.92
N ASP A 55 7.19 13.75 6.15
CA ASP A 55 7.84 13.82 7.46
C ASP A 55 7.95 15.28 7.98
N ASP A 56 8.40 16.19 7.11
CA ASP A 56 8.45 17.63 7.41
C ASP A 56 7.06 18.18 7.75
N GLN A 57 6.05 17.85 6.94
CA GLN A 57 4.71 18.41 7.07
C GLN A 57 3.86 17.76 8.17
N CYS A 58 4.17 16.55 8.61
CA CYS A 58 3.47 15.93 9.74
C CYS A 58 3.78 16.61 11.08
N GLY A 59 4.89 17.36 11.19
CA GLY A 59 5.25 18.05 12.43
C GLY A 59 5.49 17.11 13.60
N GLY A 60 6.12 15.95 13.36
CA GLY A 60 6.39 14.92 14.36
C GLY A 60 5.21 14.01 14.70
N LYS A 61 4.08 14.13 14.00
CA LYS A 61 2.95 13.20 14.11
C LYS A 61 3.21 11.93 13.32
N PRO A 62 2.69 10.75 13.76
CA PRO A 62 2.92 9.48 13.10
C PRO A 62 2.26 9.42 11.71
N TYR A 63 2.92 8.75 10.78
CA TYR A 63 2.39 8.42 9.45
C TYR A 63 2.85 7.02 9.03
N GLY A 64 2.14 6.43 8.07
CA GLY A 64 2.43 5.11 7.53
C GLY A 64 2.66 5.10 6.04
N VAL A 65 3.15 3.98 5.54
CA VAL A 65 3.34 3.70 4.12
C VAL A 65 2.65 2.41 3.74
N ASP A 66 2.00 2.40 2.59
CA ASP A 66 1.40 1.21 1.98
C ASP A 66 2.14 0.84 0.70
N LEU A 67 2.58 -0.40 0.63
CA LEU A 67 3.28 -1.00 -0.50
C LEU A 67 2.52 -2.24 -0.99
N ILE A 68 2.88 -2.70 -2.18
CA ILE A 68 2.55 -4.03 -2.65
C ILE A 68 3.86 -4.81 -2.74
N VAL A 69 4.09 -5.67 -1.75
CA VAL A 69 5.26 -6.55 -1.73
C VAL A 69 4.79 -7.99 -1.92
N PRO A 70 4.97 -8.57 -3.11
CA PRO A 70 4.51 -9.91 -3.39
C PRO A 70 5.23 -10.96 -2.56
N ASN A 71 4.49 -11.95 -2.06
CA ASN A 71 5.09 -13.12 -1.38
C ASN A 71 5.60 -14.16 -2.39
N ARG A 72 5.05 -14.16 -3.60
CA ARG A 72 5.47 -15.02 -4.71
C ARG A 72 5.69 -14.16 -5.93
N PHE A 73 6.89 -14.22 -6.47
CA PHE A 73 7.20 -13.60 -7.75
C PHE A 73 6.95 -14.65 -8.84
N GLU A 74 5.96 -14.42 -9.70
CA GLU A 74 5.75 -15.25 -10.87
C GLU A 74 6.94 -15.10 -11.82
N GLY A 75 7.43 -16.22 -12.36
CA GLY A 75 8.54 -16.20 -13.31
C GLY A 75 9.93 -16.31 -12.67
N LYS A 76 10.08 -16.84 -11.45
CA LYS A 76 11.42 -17.21 -10.92
C LYS A 76 12.14 -18.09 -11.94
N GLY A 77 13.09 -17.47 -12.69
CA GLY A 77 13.90 -18.13 -13.72
C GLY A 77 13.59 -17.76 -15.16
N GLU A 78 12.46 -17.14 -15.48
CA GLU A 78 12.20 -16.52 -16.78
C GLU A 78 12.38 -15.00 -16.63
N LYS A 79 13.34 -14.44 -17.35
CA LYS A 79 13.44 -12.98 -17.53
C LYS A 79 12.26 -12.53 -18.41
N ARG A 80 11.08 -12.38 -17.82
CA ARG A 80 10.02 -11.58 -18.42
C ARG A 80 10.34 -10.14 -18.08
N ASP A 81 10.79 -9.39 -19.05
CA ASP A 81 10.94 -7.95 -18.92
C ASP A 81 9.52 -7.36 -18.75
N THR A 82 9.23 -6.86 -17.57
CA THR A 82 7.92 -6.25 -17.24
C THR A 82 7.66 -5.05 -18.16
N VAL A 83 8.72 -4.42 -18.66
CA VAL A 83 8.68 -3.40 -19.72
C VAL A 83 8.07 -3.98 -21.01
N ASP A 84 8.35 -5.25 -21.33
CA ASP A 84 7.75 -5.89 -22.50
C ASP A 84 6.25 -6.15 -22.34
N LEU A 85 5.73 -6.36 -21.13
CA LEU A 85 4.29 -6.50 -20.91
C LEU A 85 3.53 -5.19 -21.16
N VAL A 86 4.09 -4.06 -20.79
CA VAL A 86 3.51 -2.74 -21.05
C VAL A 86 3.61 -2.40 -22.55
N ARG A 87 4.74 -2.70 -23.19
CA ARG A 87 4.97 -2.47 -24.62
C ARG A 87 4.12 -3.37 -25.54
N ASN A 88 3.73 -4.54 -25.05
CA ASN A 88 2.91 -5.51 -25.78
C ASN A 88 1.40 -5.27 -25.66
N LEU A 89 0.97 -4.15 -25.10
CA LEU A 89 -0.44 -3.76 -25.16
C LEU A 89 -0.87 -3.58 -26.62
N PRO A 90 -2.07 -4.09 -27.01
CA PRO A 90 -2.57 -3.92 -28.36
C PRO A 90 -2.62 -2.44 -28.77
N GLN A 91 -2.21 -2.14 -29.99
CA GLN A 91 -2.22 -0.78 -30.54
C GLN A 91 -3.60 -0.09 -30.40
N SER A 92 -4.68 -0.86 -30.51
CA SER A 92 -6.05 -0.37 -30.31
C SER A 92 -6.31 0.24 -28.93
N HIS A 93 -5.59 -0.19 -27.89
CA HIS A 93 -5.70 0.40 -26.54
C HIS A 93 -5.04 1.77 -26.49
N HIS A 94 -3.87 1.92 -27.12
CA HIS A 94 -3.19 3.21 -27.21
C HIS A 94 -4.02 4.21 -28.03
N GLU A 95 -4.58 3.78 -29.15
CA GLU A 95 -5.47 4.60 -30.00
C GLU A 95 -6.73 5.03 -29.25
N PHE A 96 -7.36 4.12 -28.50
CA PHE A 96 -8.52 4.42 -27.68
C PHE A 96 -8.19 5.48 -26.61
N ILE A 97 -7.12 5.30 -25.86
CA ILE A 97 -6.69 6.26 -24.82
C ILE A 97 -6.40 7.63 -25.45
N SER A 98 -5.63 7.64 -26.54
CA SER A 98 -5.32 8.88 -27.25
C SER A 98 -6.58 9.61 -27.73
N GLY A 99 -7.57 8.87 -28.24
CA GLY A 99 -8.86 9.41 -28.66
C GLY A 99 -9.67 10.00 -27.50
N VAL A 100 -9.65 9.36 -26.31
CA VAL A 100 -10.30 9.89 -25.10
C VAL A 100 -9.63 11.18 -24.64
N LEU A 101 -8.29 11.21 -24.57
CA LEU A 101 -7.54 12.41 -24.18
C LEU A 101 -7.82 13.59 -25.13
N GLN A 102 -7.78 13.33 -26.44
CA GLN A 102 -8.07 14.35 -27.44
C GLN A 102 -9.51 14.87 -27.34
N ALA A 103 -10.48 14.00 -27.08
CA ALA A 103 -11.90 14.40 -26.94
C ALA A 103 -12.15 15.28 -25.71
N HIS A 104 -11.25 15.28 -24.74
CA HIS A 104 -11.33 16.05 -23.51
C HIS A 104 -10.29 17.17 -23.39
N ASP A 105 -9.61 17.52 -24.48
CA ASP A 105 -8.55 18.53 -24.54
C ASP A 105 -7.43 18.32 -23.50
N ILE A 106 -7.11 17.05 -23.22
CA ILE A 106 -6.02 16.67 -22.30
C ILE A 106 -4.74 16.49 -23.10
N ASP A 107 -3.67 17.17 -22.70
CA ASP A 107 -2.37 17.11 -23.37
C ASP A 107 -1.81 15.67 -23.35
N GLY A 108 -1.34 15.19 -24.51
CA GLY A 108 -0.73 13.89 -24.65
C GLY A 108 0.55 13.68 -23.82
N ASN A 109 1.21 14.75 -23.35
CA ASN A 109 2.34 14.67 -22.43
C ASN A 109 1.97 14.02 -21.09
N ALA A 110 0.69 14.03 -20.70
CA ALA A 110 0.19 13.27 -19.56
C ALA A 110 0.36 11.74 -19.73
N LEU A 111 0.52 11.26 -20.97
CA LEU A 111 0.77 9.83 -21.25
C LEU A 111 2.15 9.38 -20.76
N ASP A 112 3.17 10.23 -20.86
CA ASP A 112 4.53 9.90 -20.43
C ASP A 112 4.59 9.70 -18.92
N GLU A 113 3.88 10.52 -18.14
CA GLU A 113 3.77 10.37 -16.69
C GLU A 113 3.01 9.09 -16.31
N VAL A 114 1.93 8.77 -17.04
CA VAL A 114 1.16 7.54 -16.84
C VAL A 114 2.00 6.31 -17.21
N GLU A 115 2.76 6.37 -18.29
CA GLU A 115 3.65 5.27 -18.70
C GLU A 115 4.76 5.05 -17.68
N ASN A 116 5.41 6.10 -17.20
CA ASN A 116 6.41 6.03 -16.14
C ASN A 116 5.82 5.45 -14.84
N SER A 117 4.63 5.88 -14.45
CA SER A 117 3.94 5.34 -13.28
C SER A 117 3.63 3.84 -13.41
N ARG A 118 3.23 3.38 -14.62
CA ARG A 118 3.02 1.95 -14.91
C ARG A 118 4.31 1.16 -14.87
N LEU A 119 5.39 1.71 -15.40
CA LEU A 119 6.71 1.07 -15.36
C LEU A 119 7.22 0.95 -13.92
N ASN A 120 7.05 1.98 -13.10
CA ASN A 120 7.39 1.93 -11.70
C ASN A 120 6.55 0.88 -10.95
N PHE A 121 5.23 0.87 -11.16
CA PHE A 121 4.34 -0.15 -10.60
C PHE A 121 4.82 -1.56 -10.94
N ALA A 122 5.13 -1.81 -12.20
CA ALA A 122 5.59 -3.11 -12.66
C ALA A 122 6.93 -3.51 -12.02
N ARG A 123 7.90 -2.60 -11.95
CA ARG A 123 9.20 -2.82 -11.29
C ARG A 123 9.06 -3.09 -9.80
N ASN A 124 8.18 -2.35 -9.12
CA ASN A 124 7.96 -2.51 -7.69
C ASN A 124 7.31 -3.87 -7.32
N LEU A 125 6.72 -4.57 -8.30
CA LEU A 125 6.25 -5.94 -8.13
C LEU A 125 7.34 -7.00 -8.37
N GLU A 126 8.54 -6.61 -8.80
CA GLU A 126 9.70 -7.49 -8.88
C GLU A 126 10.45 -7.56 -7.53
N GLU A 127 11.19 -8.64 -7.32
CA GLU A 127 11.90 -8.88 -6.05
C GLU A 127 12.87 -7.72 -5.68
N THR A 128 13.62 -7.23 -6.67
CA THR A 128 14.57 -6.12 -6.47
C THR A 128 13.86 -4.80 -6.23
N GLY A 129 12.86 -4.46 -7.04
CA GLY A 129 12.12 -3.22 -6.88
C GLY A 129 11.35 -3.15 -5.56
N ALA A 130 10.75 -4.26 -5.14
CA ALA A 130 10.09 -4.35 -3.84
C ALA A 130 11.09 -4.16 -2.67
N ALA A 131 12.30 -4.70 -2.79
CA ALA A 131 13.35 -4.52 -1.79
C ALA A 131 13.80 -3.06 -1.71
N ASP A 132 14.05 -2.41 -2.85
CA ASP A 132 14.45 -1.01 -2.92
C ASP A 132 13.38 -0.10 -2.29
N MET A 133 12.10 -0.37 -2.56
CA MET A 133 10.98 0.38 -1.96
C MET A 133 10.90 0.20 -0.44
N LEU A 134 11.13 -1.02 0.07
CA LEU A 134 11.19 -1.28 1.51
C LEU A 134 12.35 -0.53 2.16
N ASP A 135 13.52 -0.55 1.55
CA ASP A 135 14.71 0.13 2.08
C ASP A 135 14.50 1.65 2.16
N VAL A 136 13.88 2.25 1.14
CA VAL A 136 13.51 3.67 1.18
C VAL A 136 12.46 3.94 2.25
N ALA A 137 11.38 3.17 2.31
CA ALA A 137 10.31 3.38 3.31
C ALA A 137 10.88 3.31 4.74
N PHE A 138 11.72 2.34 5.04
CA PHE A 138 12.35 2.17 6.35
C PHE A 138 13.53 3.11 6.64
N SER A 139 13.95 3.93 5.69
CA SER A 139 14.91 5.02 5.96
C SER A 139 14.25 6.26 6.58
N PHE A 140 12.92 6.30 6.61
CA PHE A 140 12.11 7.34 7.23
C PHE A 140 11.47 6.85 8.54
N PRO A 141 11.08 7.75 9.46
CA PRO A 141 10.51 7.38 10.77
C PRO A 141 9.02 6.98 10.66
N ILE A 142 8.70 6.11 9.71
CA ILE A 142 7.33 5.60 9.56
C ILE A 142 6.90 4.81 10.80
N ARG A 143 5.61 4.90 11.16
CA ARG A 143 5.02 4.23 12.33
C ARG A 143 4.07 3.11 11.95
N LEU A 144 3.91 2.84 10.68
CA LEU A 144 3.13 1.73 10.13
C LEU A 144 3.64 1.40 8.73
N ILE A 145 3.74 0.11 8.43
CA ILE A 145 3.87 -0.34 7.05
C ILE A 145 2.74 -1.30 6.71
N ALA A 146 2.03 -1.03 5.61
CA ALA A 146 0.94 -1.88 5.14
C ALA A 146 1.31 -2.64 3.87
N ASN A 147 0.76 -3.84 3.70
CA ASN A 147 0.83 -4.59 2.46
C ASN A 147 -0.57 -4.69 1.83
N ALA A 148 -0.75 -4.03 0.69
CA ALA A 148 -2.05 -3.91 0.05
C ALA A 148 -2.59 -5.23 -0.52
N LEU A 149 -1.74 -6.16 -0.96
CA LEU A 149 -2.16 -7.40 -1.60
C LEU A 149 -1.40 -8.63 -1.07
N GLY A 150 -2.18 -9.59 -0.57
CA GLY A 150 -1.67 -10.88 -0.11
C GLY A 150 -0.90 -10.80 1.21
N THR A 151 -0.29 -11.93 1.58
CA THR A 151 0.48 -12.04 2.81
C THR A 151 1.84 -11.35 2.63
N PRO A 152 2.24 -10.44 3.55
CA PRO A 152 3.56 -9.82 3.50
C PRO A 152 4.66 -10.86 3.49
N PRO A 153 5.71 -10.71 2.67
CA PRO A 153 6.83 -11.64 2.68
C PRO A 153 7.64 -11.50 3.96
N ARG A 154 8.35 -12.56 4.31
CA ARG A 154 9.15 -12.64 5.53
C ARG A 154 10.13 -11.48 5.68
N VAL A 155 10.75 -11.06 4.57
CA VAL A 155 11.70 -9.93 4.55
C VAL A 155 11.06 -8.64 5.04
N MET A 156 9.82 -8.33 4.64
CA MET A 156 9.08 -7.15 5.09
C MET A 156 8.76 -7.23 6.59
N ILE A 157 8.27 -8.38 7.05
CA ILE A 157 7.97 -8.62 8.48
C ILE A 157 9.23 -8.46 9.34
N ASP A 158 10.34 -9.08 8.94
CA ASP A 158 11.59 -9.06 9.72
C ASP A 158 12.21 -7.66 9.73
N GLN A 159 12.17 -6.94 8.63
CA GLN A 159 12.63 -5.55 8.57
C GLN A 159 11.77 -4.63 9.46
N ALA A 160 10.46 -4.74 9.41
CA ALA A 160 9.54 -3.97 10.23
C ALA A 160 9.77 -4.24 11.72
N LYS A 161 9.83 -5.50 12.13
CA LYS A 161 10.08 -5.91 13.52
C LYS A 161 11.44 -5.42 14.05
N SER A 162 12.49 -5.43 13.22
CA SER A 162 13.80 -4.94 13.63
C SER A 162 13.83 -3.43 13.92
N ARG A 163 12.81 -2.69 13.49
CA ARG A 163 12.65 -1.24 13.64
C ARG A 163 11.48 -0.85 14.53
N ASP A 164 10.82 -1.83 15.13
CA ASP A 164 9.62 -1.63 15.96
C ASP A 164 8.49 -0.91 15.18
N VAL A 165 8.31 -1.25 13.91
CA VAL A 165 7.26 -0.74 13.04
C VAL A 165 6.19 -1.81 12.86
N PRO A 166 4.93 -1.59 13.29
CA PRO A 166 3.83 -2.52 13.07
C PRO A 166 3.56 -2.76 11.58
N VAL A 167 3.17 -4.00 11.26
CA VAL A 167 2.78 -4.41 9.91
C VAL A 167 1.27 -4.57 9.83
N ALA A 168 0.62 -3.87 8.90
CA ALA A 168 -0.78 -4.07 8.57
C ALA A 168 -0.95 -4.85 7.26
N ALA A 169 -2.02 -5.63 7.14
CA ALA A 169 -2.35 -6.30 5.89
C ALA A 169 -3.87 -6.38 5.67
N LEU A 170 -4.26 -6.28 4.38
CA LEU A 170 -5.65 -6.33 3.98
C LEU A 170 -6.16 -7.77 3.98
N VAL A 171 -7.39 -7.96 4.48
CA VAL A 171 -8.07 -9.26 4.53
C VAL A 171 -9.51 -9.13 4.02
N GLY A 172 -9.92 -10.02 3.13
CA GLY A 172 -11.28 -10.11 2.59
C GLY A 172 -12.04 -11.35 3.07
N THR A 173 -11.43 -12.17 3.94
CA THR A 173 -12.05 -13.37 4.54
C THR A 173 -11.38 -13.68 5.88
N SER A 174 -12.07 -14.47 6.74
CA SER A 174 -11.48 -15.00 7.98
C SER A 174 -10.29 -15.96 7.71
N VAL A 175 -10.28 -16.66 6.58
CA VAL A 175 -9.14 -17.50 6.16
C VAL A 175 -7.90 -16.64 5.87
N HIS A 176 -8.06 -15.50 5.21
CA HIS A 176 -6.97 -14.55 5.01
C HIS A 176 -6.46 -14.02 6.35
N ALA A 177 -7.35 -13.69 7.28
CA ALA A 177 -6.97 -13.21 8.61
C ALA A 177 -6.07 -14.21 9.35
N VAL A 178 -6.45 -15.49 9.39
CA VAL A 178 -5.64 -16.55 10.01
C VAL A 178 -4.24 -16.64 9.36
N ALA A 179 -4.18 -16.59 8.03
CA ALA A 179 -2.90 -16.64 7.31
C ALA A 179 -2.01 -15.42 7.61
N GLN A 180 -2.58 -14.22 7.69
CA GLN A 180 -1.87 -12.98 8.02
C GLN A 180 -1.31 -13.01 9.44
N ILE A 181 -2.11 -13.44 10.41
CA ILE A 181 -1.68 -13.57 11.82
C ILE A 181 -0.54 -14.59 11.92
N ALA A 182 -0.67 -15.73 11.26
CA ALA A 182 0.38 -16.76 11.24
C ALA A 182 1.69 -16.26 10.61
N ALA A 183 1.61 -15.32 9.66
CA ALA A 183 2.78 -14.67 9.08
C ALA A 183 3.43 -13.64 10.00
N GLY A 184 2.71 -13.14 11.03
CA GLY A 184 3.19 -12.18 12.00
C GLY A 184 2.79 -10.74 11.72
N VAL A 185 1.65 -10.54 11.05
CA VAL A 185 0.99 -9.24 10.87
C VAL A 185 0.44 -8.75 12.21
N ASP A 186 0.57 -7.46 12.50
CA ASP A 186 0.20 -6.84 13.77
C ASP A 186 -1.19 -6.19 13.74
N ILE A 187 -1.68 -5.80 12.55
CA ILE A 187 -3.00 -5.17 12.35
C ILE A 187 -3.68 -5.76 11.13
N LEU A 188 -4.93 -6.17 11.26
CA LEU A 188 -5.76 -6.64 10.15
C LEU A 188 -6.64 -5.50 9.63
N VAL A 189 -6.62 -5.27 8.32
CA VAL A 189 -7.51 -4.32 7.64
C VAL A 189 -8.58 -5.10 6.90
N ALA A 190 -9.75 -5.25 7.51
CA ALA A 190 -10.87 -5.99 6.90
C ALA A 190 -11.54 -5.16 5.81
N VAL A 191 -11.52 -5.68 4.58
CA VAL A 191 -12.00 -5.00 3.37
C VAL A 191 -13.23 -5.72 2.83
N GLY A 192 -14.42 -5.19 3.12
CA GLY A 192 -15.69 -5.73 2.62
C GLY A 192 -15.99 -5.34 1.18
N GLY A 193 -17.00 -5.98 0.58
CA GLY A 193 -17.40 -5.78 -0.81
C GLY A 193 -17.89 -4.37 -1.15
N GLU A 194 -18.18 -3.54 -0.16
CA GLU A 194 -18.57 -2.15 -0.32
C GLU A 194 -17.37 -1.19 -0.46
N ALA A 195 -16.15 -1.69 -0.26
CA ALA A 195 -14.94 -0.89 -0.41
C ALA A 195 -14.65 -0.59 -1.89
N GLY A 196 -13.87 0.48 -2.13
CA GLY A 196 -13.34 0.78 -3.45
C GLY A 196 -12.12 -0.08 -3.78
N GLY A 197 -11.83 -0.26 -5.08
CA GLY A 197 -10.65 -0.99 -5.55
C GLY A 197 -10.78 -2.51 -5.44
N HIS A 198 -9.69 -3.17 -5.07
CA HIS A 198 -9.67 -4.62 -4.87
C HIS A 198 -10.33 -4.98 -3.53
N CYS A 199 -11.48 -5.60 -3.58
CA CYS A 199 -12.22 -6.04 -2.40
C CYS A 199 -12.72 -7.48 -2.57
N GLY A 200 -13.15 -8.10 -1.46
CA GLY A 200 -13.80 -9.40 -1.49
C GLY A 200 -15.29 -9.31 -1.78
N ASP A 201 -15.95 -10.48 -1.85
CA ASP A 201 -17.41 -10.58 -2.10
C ASP A 201 -18.23 -10.52 -0.81
N ILE A 202 -17.59 -10.60 0.36
CA ILE A 202 -18.27 -10.59 1.65
C ILE A 202 -18.54 -9.14 2.08
N SER A 203 -19.78 -8.83 2.44
CA SER A 203 -20.12 -7.49 2.93
C SER A 203 -19.41 -7.17 4.27
N THR A 204 -19.09 -5.92 4.50
CA THR A 204 -18.40 -5.44 5.71
C THR A 204 -19.12 -5.88 6.99
N MET A 205 -20.47 -5.84 6.99
CA MET A 205 -21.28 -6.23 8.14
C MET A 205 -21.15 -7.72 8.52
N VAL A 206 -20.80 -8.57 7.57
CA VAL A 206 -20.55 -10.00 7.79
C VAL A 206 -19.06 -10.26 8.04
N LEU A 207 -18.21 -9.64 7.24
CA LEU A 207 -16.75 -9.85 7.28
C LEU A 207 -16.14 -9.46 8.64
N ILE A 208 -16.50 -8.29 9.18
CA ILE A 208 -15.88 -7.79 10.42
C ILE A 208 -16.10 -8.77 11.59
N PRO A 209 -17.32 -9.22 11.92
CA PRO A 209 -17.53 -10.22 12.97
C PRO A 209 -16.77 -11.54 12.72
N GLU A 210 -16.70 -12.01 11.47
CA GLU A 210 -15.95 -13.23 11.13
C GLU A 210 -14.45 -13.06 11.37
N VAL A 211 -13.86 -11.94 10.92
CA VAL A 211 -12.44 -11.65 11.13
C VAL A 211 -12.14 -11.50 12.62
N VAL A 212 -12.94 -10.73 13.36
CA VAL A 212 -12.78 -10.56 14.81
C VAL A 212 -12.84 -11.88 15.56
N SER A 213 -13.70 -12.83 15.13
CA SER A 213 -13.83 -14.15 15.78
C SER A 213 -12.55 -15.01 15.73
N VAL A 214 -11.67 -14.74 14.75
CA VAL A 214 -10.40 -15.49 14.54
C VAL A 214 -9.16 -14.64 14.85
N ALA A 215 -9.32 -13.33 15.09
CA ALA A 215 -8.22 -12.40 15.25
C ALA A 215 -7.46 -12.56 16.59
N GLY A 216 -8.11 -13.14 17.62
CA GLY A 216 -7.51 -13.17 18.96
C GLY A 216 -7.22 -11.79 19.49
N ASP A 217 -5.97 -11.52 19.85
CA ASP A 217 -5.51 -10.21 20.34
C ASP A 217 -5.09 -9.25 19.21
N THR A 218 -5.10 -9.70 17.95
CA THR A 218 -4.70 -8.87 16.80
C THR A 218 -5.81 -7.84 16.51
N PRO A 219 -5.52 -6.54 16.50
CA PRO A 219 -6.48 -5.50 16.14
C PRO A 219 -7.05 -5.65 14.72
N VAL A 220 -8.34 -5.33 14.56
CA VAL A 220 -9.07 -5.33 13.29
C VAL A 220 -9.66 -3.95 13.05
#